data_c3881559110b15fad400e60cfdb5a63e
#
_entry.id   c3881559110b15fad400e60cfdb5a63e
#
_cell.length_a   1.000
_cell.length_b   1.000
_cell.length_c   1.000
_cell.angle_alpha   90.00
_cell.angle_beta   90.00
_cell.angle_gamma   90.00
#
_symmetry.space_group_name_H-M   'P 1'
#
loop_
_entity.id
_entity.type
_entity.pdbx_description
1 polymer ?
#
loop_
_entity_poly.entity_id
_entity_poly.type
_entity_poly.pdbx_seq_one_letter_code
_entity_poly.pdbx_strand_id
1 'polypeptide(L)'
;NTTYQTVFPNLMLWGQPFFKKNMAFLMPDKRPTDNMELKVDLPQEEEFALANMMPYTYYNFWFFPKHMLEYCDRYLLFDNISEHERKVFKETFLKLIKISLWNTNGTQFLSKNPPHTGRVKTLVEMFPNAKFIYLKRNPYTVFESTRSFFTNTIQPLRLQEISNEQIESNF
;
A
#
# COMPACT_ATOMS: atom_id res chain seq x y z
N ASN A 1 2.90 -10.66 2.61
CA ASN A 1 2.18 -9.73 3.48
C ASN A 1 0.71 -10.13 3.57
N THR A 2 0.14 -10.25 4.75
CA THR A 2 -1.24 -10.68 4.98
C THR A 2 -2.07 -9.52 5.54
N THR A 3 -3.41 -9.67 5.58
CA THR A 3 -4.33 -8.65 6.10
C THR A 3 -3.95 -8.22 7.51
N TYR A 4 -3.64 -9.17 8.42
CA TYR A 4 -3.21 -8.84 9.77
C TYR A 4 -1.92 -7.99 9.78
N GLN A 5 -0.95 -8.34 8.95
CA GLN A 5 0.34 -7.62 8.87
C GLN A 5 0.19 -6.20 8.32
N THR A 6 -0.82 -5.93 7.51
CA THR A 6 -1.09 -4.57 7.03
C THR A 6 -1.71 -3.69 8.10
N VAL A 7 -2.55 -4.27 8.96
CA VAL A 7 -3.22 -3.54 10.06
C VAL A 7 -2.31 -3.38 11.29
N PHE A 8 -1.57 -4.44 11.64
CA PHE A 8 -0.73 -4.48 12.84
C PHE A 8 0.73 -4.87 12.53
N PRO A 9 1.45 -4.10 11.72
CA PRO A 9 2.78 -4.51 11.25
C PRO A 9 3.80 -4.69 12.38
N ASN A 10 3.69 -3.92 13.46
CA ASN A 10 4.59 -4.05 14.61
C ASN A 10 4.30 -5.26 15.50
N LEU A 11 3.14 -5.91 15.34
CA LEU A 11 2.73 -7.10 16.07
C LEU A 11 2.81 -8.39 15.23
N MET A 12 3.41 -8.32 14.04
CA MET A 12 3.44 -9.42 13.06
C MET A 12 3.85 -10.77 13.65
N LEU A 13 4.88 -10.78 14.50
CA LEU A 13 5.45 -12.02 14.99
C LEU A 13 4.65 -12.66 16.14
N TRP A 14 4.01 -11.83 16.94
CA TRP A 14 3.40 -12.27 18.21
C TRP A 14 1.88 -12.28 18.18
N GLY A 15 1.30 -11.29 17.51
CA GLY A 15 -0.14 -11.03 17.57
C GLY A 15 -0.97 -11.83 16.59
N GLN A 16 -0.42 -12.25 15.46
CA GLN A 16 -1.21 -12.91 14.40
C GLN A 16 -1.94 -14.17 14.86
N PRO A 17 -1.30 -15.13 15.56
CA PRO A 17 -2.00 -16.33 16.03
C PRO A 17 -3.09 -16.00 17.06
N PHE A 18 -2.82 -15.05 17.94
CA PHE A 18 -3.80 -14.58 18.93
C PHE A 18 -4.99 -13.91 18.24
N PHE A 19 -4.74 -12.99 17.31
CA PHE A 19 -5.78 -12.28 16.57
C PHE A 19 -6.65 -13.26 15.77
N LYS A 20 -6.03 -14.17 15.03
CA LYS A 20 -6.72 -15.18 14.24
C LYS A 20 -7.66 -16.05 15.09
N LYS A 21 -7.22 -16.44 16.29
CA LYS A 21 -7.98 -17.30 17.19
C LYS A 21 -9.12 -16.56 17.92
N ASN A 22 -8.85 -15.32 18.34
CA ASN A 22 -9.70 -14.65 19.34
C ASN A 22 -10.44 -13.42 18.78
N MET A 23 -9.98 -12.81 17.69
CA MET A 23 -10.49 -11.53 17.22
C MET A 23 -10.84 -11.49 15.71
N ALA A 24 -10.67 -12.60 15.00
CA ALA A 24 -10.99 -12.65 13.55
C ALA A 24 -12.46 -12.31 13.25
N PHE A 25 -13.37 -12.55 14.20
CA PHE A 25 -14.79 -12.20 14.09
C PHE A 25 -15.07 -10.69 13.99
N LEU A 26 -14.10 -9.84 14.37
CA LEU A 26 -14.19 -8.40 14.21
C LEU A 26 -13.92 -7.93 12.76
N MET A 27 -13.41 -8.82 11.92
CA MET A 27 -13.18 -8.49 10.52
C MET A 27 -14.45 -8.72 9.71
N PRO A 28 -14.80 -7.80 8.79
CA PRO A 28 -15.89 -8.03 7.86
C PRO A 28 -15.53 -9.18 6.89
N ASP A 29 -16.52 -9.97 6.48
CA ASP A 29 -16.32 -11.09 5.53
C ASP A 29 -15.84 -10.61 4.15
N LYS A 30 -16.20 -9.38 3.78
CA LYS A 30 -15.89 -8.79 2.47
C LYS A 30 -15.32 -7.39 2.59
N ARG A 31 -14.41 -7.05 1.68
CA ARG A 31 -13.88 -5.70 1.56
C ARG A 31 -14.97 -4.75 1.05
N PRO A 32 -15.17 -3.59 1.70
CA PRO A 32 -16.15 -2.60 1.26
C PRO A 32 -15.88 -2.05 -0.15
N THR A 33 -14.63 -2.10 -0.62
CA THR A 33 -14.17 -1.50 -1.87
C THR A 33 -14.51 -2.30 -3.13
N ASP A 34 -14.52 -3.63 -3.05
CA ASP A 34 -14.64 -4.50 -4.23
C ASP A 34 -15.40 -5.81 -3.95
N ASN A 35 -16.00 -5.93 -2.79
CA ASN A 35 -16.76 -7.11 -2.36
C ASN A 35 -15.96 -8.42 -2.33
N MET A 36 -14.62 -8.36 -2.45
CA MET A 36 -13.76 -9.53 -2.34
C MET A 36 -13.71 -10.03 -0.89
N GLU A 37 -13.58 -11.34 -0.74
CA GLU A 37 -13.42 -11.98 0.56
C GLU A 37 -12.25 -11.37 1.34
N LEU A 38 -12.45 -11.14 2.63
CA LEU A 38 -11.44 -10.63 3.54
C LEU A 38 -11.19 -11.62 4.66
N LYS A 39 -9.96 -12.09 4.76
CA LYS A 39 -9.49 -12.97 5.83
C LYS A 39 -8.14 -12.52 6.36
N VAL A 40 -7.84 -12.91 7.60
CA VAL A 40 -6.55 -12.58 8.25
C VAL A 40 -5.35 -13.04 7.43
N ASP A 41 -5.46 -14.17 6.76
CA ASP A 41 -4.37 -14.82 6.01
C ASP A 41 -4.30 -14.41 4.53
N LEU A 42 -5.25 -13.63 4.02
CA LEU A 42 -5.21 -13.20 2.62
C LEU A 42 -4.07 -12.20 2.38
N PRO A 43 -3.34 -12.36 1.27
CA PRO A 43 -2.26 -11.44 0.91
C PRO A 43 -2.81 -10.03 0.65
N GLN A 44 -2.05 -9.05 1.10
CA GLN A 44 -2.34 -7.63 0.94
C GLN A 44 -1.12 -6.88 0.41
N GLU A 45 -1.35 -5.68 -0.10
CA GLU A 45 -0.31 -4.79 -0.60
C GLU A 45 0.55 -4.25 0.53
N GLU A 46 1.84 -4.10 0.29
CA GLU A 46 2.80 -3.64 1.30
C GLU A 46 2.55 -2.20 1.73
N GLU A 47 1.98 -1.38 0.84
CA GLU A 47 1.75 0.05 1.13
C GLU A 47 0.87 0.27 2.36
N PHE A 48 -0.11 -0.59 2.60
CA PHE A 48 -0.93 -0.51 3.82
C PHE A 48 -0.09 -0.73 5.08
N ALA A 49 0.82 -1.69 5.08
CA ALA A 49 1.71 -1.92 6.20
C ALA A 49 2.72 -0.77 6.37
N LEU A 50 3.26 -0.26 5.27
CA LEU A 50 4.17 0.88 5.28
C LEU A 50 3.47 2.14 5.84
N ALA A 51 2.22 2.39 5.46
CA ALA A 51 1.43 3.51 5.98
C ALA A 51 1.21 3.43 7.50
N ASN A 52 1.19 2.22 8.07
CA ASN A 52 1.11 2.00 9.51
C ASN A 52 2.47 2.00 10.24
N MET A 53 3.58 2.06 9.50
CA MET A 53 4.94 2.03 10.06
C MET A 53 5.67 3.36 9.94
N MET A 54 5.29 4.21 8.99
CA MET A 54 5.93 5.50 8.73
C MET A 54 4.92 6.49 8.12
N PRO A 55 5.12 7.80 8.31
CA PRO A 55 4.23 8.83 7.74
C PRO A 55 4.50 9.11 6.25
N TYR A 56 5.60 8.63 5.69
CA TYR A 56 6.08 8.94 4.34
C TYR A 56 5.58 7.92 3.31
N THR A 57 4.27 7.91 3.05
CA THR A 57 3.64 6.94 2.15
C THR A 57 2.68 7.60 1.16
N TYR A 58 2.63 7.05 -0.05
CA TYR A 58 1.72 7.53 -1.09
C TYR A 58 0.25 7.40 -0.67
N TYR A 59 -0.13 6.33 0.07
CA TYR A 59 -1.52 6.10 0.46
C TYR A 59 -2.10 7.13 1.45
N ASN A 60 -1.30 8.08 1.94
CA ASN A 60 -1.82 9.24 2.67
C ASN A 60 -2.83 10.05 1.85
N PHE A 61 -2.78 10.01 0.50
CA PHE A 61 -3.76 10.68 -0.35
C PHE A 61 -5.20 10.17 -0.17
N TRP A 62 -5.38 8.95 0.35
CA TRP A 62 -6.71 8.43 0.66
C TRP A 62 -7.42 9.27 1.73
N PHE A 63 -6.67 9.75 2.69
CA PHE A 63 -7.16 10.56 3.80
C PHE A 63 -7.07 12.06 3.49
N PHE A 64 -6.05 12.47 2.75
CA PHE A 64 -5.74 13.86 2.43
C PHE A 64 -5.68 14.10 0.91
N PRO A 65 -6.80 13.96 0.20
CA PRO A 65 -6.81 13.98 -1.28
C PRO A 65 -6.41 15.33 -1.89
N LYS A 66 -6.52 16.45 -1.15
CA LYS A 66 -6.04 17.76 -1.62
C LYS A 66 -4.52 17.80 -1.85
N HIS A 67 -3.77 16.90 -1.21
CA HIS A 67 -2.32 16.79 -1.32
C HIS A 67 -1.89 15.62 -2.22
N MET A 68 -2.80 15.07 -3.04
CA MET A 68 -2.52 13.88 -3.83
C MET A 68 -1.31 14.06 -4.75
N LEU A 69 -1.20 15.18 -5.47
CA LEU A 69 -0.07 15.44 -6.36
C LEU A 69 1.25 15.57 -5.59
N GLU A 70 1.24 16.20 -4.42
CA GLU A 70 2.41 16.27 -3.54
C GLU A 70 2.85 14.86 -3.10
N TYR A 71 1.91 14.02 -2.65
CA TYR A 71 2.22 12.64 -2.26
C TYR A 71 2.68 11.79 -3.45
N CYS A 72 2.13 12.04 -4.64
CA CYS A 72 2.58 11.38 -5.87
C CYS A 72 4.06 11.71 -6.15
N ASP A 73 4.40 12.98 -6.19
CA ASP A 73 5.74 13.46 -6.46
C ASP A 73 6.76 12.96 -5.42
N ARG A 74 6.45 13.12 -4.13
CA ARG A 74 7.35 12.77 -3.03
C ARG A 74 7.43 11.28 -2.75
N TYR A 75 6.29 10.58 -2.67
CA TYR A 75 6.23 9.23 -2.12
C TYR A 75 5.87 8.13 -3.12
N LEU A 76 5.49 8.50 -4.34
CA LEU A 76 5.34 7.57 -5.45
C LEU A 76 6.55 7.63 -6.40
N LEU A 77 6.88 8.82 -6.90
CA LEU A 77 7.96 9.02 -7.87
C LEU A 77 9.34 9.17 -7.20
N PHE A 78 9.37 9.62 -5.96
CA PHE A 78 10.59 9.92 -5.20
C PHE A 78 11.44 11.06 -5.82
N ASP A 79 10.81 11.98 -6.54
CA ASP A 79 11.50 13.09 -7.19
C ASP A 79 11.87 14.20 -6.18
N ASN A 80 10.91 14.65 -5.36
CA ASN A 80 11.13 15.70 -4.35
C ASN A 80 11.11 15.16 -2.90
N ILE A 81 11.63 13.96 -2.71
CA ILE A 81 11.76 13.35 -1.38
C ILE A 81 13.11 13.75 -0.74
N SER A 82 13.11 14.07 0.55
CA SER A 82 14.36 14.32 1.28
C SER A 82 15.17 13.03 1.47
N GLU A 83 16.48 13.16 1.65
CA GLU A 83 17.37 12.01 1.94
C GLU A 83 16.95 11.27 3.22
N HIS A 84 16.45 12.00 4.23
CA HIS A 84 15.95 11.41 5.45
C HIS A 84 14.72 10.52 5.17
N GLU A 85 13.72 11.03 4.46
CA GLU A 85 12.50 10.29 4.13
C GLU A 85 12.79 9.07 3.26
N ARG A 86 13.69 9.23 2.27
CA ARG A 86 14.16 8.13 1.42
C ARG A 86 14.84 7.03 2.22
N LYS A 87 15.69 7.41 3.19
CA LYS A 87 16.32 6.47 4.11
C LYS A 87 15.30 5.74 4.96
N VAL A 88 14.35 6.45 5.59
CA VAL A 88 13.29 5.86 6.40
C VAL A 88 12.45 4.87 5.58
N PHE A 89 12.10 5.23 4.34
CA PHE A 89 11.41 4.30 3.44
C PHE A 89 12.21 3.02 3.21
N LYS A 90 13.48 3.13 2.82
CA LYS A 90 14.35 1.97 2.53
C LYS A 90 14.49 1.06 3.75
N GLU A 91 14.73 1.61 4.92
CA GLU A 91 14.87 0.86 6.18
C GLU A 91 13.56 0.18 6.58
N THR A 92 12.43 0.90 6.50
CA THR A 92 11.11 0.37 6.86
C THR A 92 10.67 -0.73 5.91
N PHE A 93 10.89 -0.56 4.61
CA PHE A 93 10.56 -1.59 3.62
C PHE A 93 11.42 -2.86 3.79
N LEU A 94 12.72 -2.72 4.04
CA LEU A 94 13.59 -3.86 4.36
C LEU A 94 13.14 -4.57 5.65
N LYS A 95 12.76 -3.82 6.68
CA LYS A 95 12.23 -4.38 7.92
C LYS A 95 10.96 -5.18 7.65
N LEU A 96 10.02 -4.64 6.88
CA LEU A 96 8.78 -5.30 6.51
C LEU A 96 9.02 -6.62 5.77
N ILE A 97 9.93 -6.62 4.77
CA ILE A 97 10.31 -7.82 4.02
C ILE A 97 10.90 -8.89 4.97
N LYS A 98 11.87 -8.50 5.80
CA LYS A 98 12.53 -9.43 6.74
C LYS A 98 11.53 -10.08 7.69
N ILE A 99 10.64 -9.29 8.28
CA ILE A 99 9.62 -9.81 9.20
C ILE A 99 8.63 -10.71 8.45
N SER A 100 8.23 -10.34 7.23
CA SER A 100 7.33 -11.17 6.42
C SER A 100 7.94 -12.52 6.06
N LEU A 101 9.21 -12.55 5.67
CA LEU A 101 9.94 -13.79 5.38
C LEU A 101 10.11 -14.64 6.65
N TRP A 102 10.48 -14.02 7.76
CA TRP A 102 10.59 -14.72 9.05
C TRP A 102 9.27 -15.35 9.46
N ASN A 103 8.18 -14.58 9.43
CA ASN A 103 6.86 -15.06 9.87
C ASN A 103 6.31 -16.21 9.01
N THR A 104 6.70 -16.27 7.74
CA THR A 104 6.23 -17.31 6.80
C THR A 104 7.25 -18.43 6.58
N ASN A 105 8.41 -18.35 7.22
CA ASN A 105 9.57 -19.21 6.95
C ASN A 105 9.94 -19.21 5.45
N GLY A 106 9.74 -18.06 4.79
CA GLY A 106 9.91 -17.89 3.35
C GLY A 106 11.36 -17.60 2.98
N THR A 107 11.78 -18.07 1.82
CA THR A 107 13.10 -17.79 1.24
C THR A 107 13.06 -16.75 0.13
N GLN A 108 11.87 -16.42 -0.37
CA GLN A 108 11.65 -15.45 -1.44
C GLN A 108 10.47 -14.56 -1.12
N PHE A 109 10.62 -13.26 -1.39
CA PHE A 109 9.55 -12.28 -1.24
C PHE A 109 8.97 -11.92 -2.62
N LEU A 110 7.66 -12.11 -2.77
CA LEU A 110 6.91 -11.65 -3.93
C LEU A 110 6.14 -10.38 -3.54
N SER A 111 6.54 -9.25 -4.12
CA SER A 111 5.87 -7.97 -3.91
C SER A 111 4.79 -7.73 -4.97
N LYS A 112 3.60 -7.34 -4.53
CA LYS A 112 2.54 -6.80 -5.39
C LYS A 112 2.00 -5.53 -4.74
N ASN A 113 2.53 -4.39 -5.20
CA ASN A 113 2.22 -3.09 -4.63
C ASN A 113 2.13 -2.03 -5.75
N PRO A 114 0.95 -1.50 -6.08
CA PRO A 114 0.78 -0.55 -7.19
C PRO A 114 1.75 0.64 -7.15
N PRO A 115 2.06 1.27 -5.99
CA PRO A 115 3.04 2.35 -5.90
C PRO A 115 4.46 1.98 -6.35
N HIS A 116 4.80 0.69 -6.38
CA HIS A 116 6.13 0.27 -6.86
C HIS A 116 6.39 0.57 -8.33
N THR A 117 5.34 0.79 -9.12
CA THR A 117 5.46 1.23 -10.52
C THR A 117 6.22 2.56 -10.63
N GLY A 118 6.02 3.50 -9.73
CA GLY A 118 6.76 4.77 -9.69
C GLY A 118 8.14 4.65 -9.03
N ARG A 119 8.39 3.61 -8.24
CA ARG A 119 9.61 3.43 -7.42
C ARG A 119 10.64 2.46 -8.01
N VAL A 120 10.50 2.05 -9.27
CA VAL A 120 11.35 1.01 -9.89
C VAL A 120 12.83 1.33 -9.74
N LYS A 121 13.25 2.59 -9.95
CA LYS A 121 14.65 3.01 -9.78
C LYS A 121 15.17 2.71 -8.37
N THR A 122 14.44 3.12 -7.35
CA THR A 122 14.81 2.87 -5.94
C THR A 122 14.81 1.38 -5.61
N LEU A 123 13.87 0.61 -6.16
CA LEU A 123 13.81 -0.83 -5.92
C LEU A 123 14.97 -1.57 -6.58
N VAL A 124 15.40 -1.16 -7.77
CA VAL A 124 16.60 -1.71 -8.44
C VAL A 124 17.86 -1.40 -7.63
N GLU A 125 17.97 -0.17 -7.09
CA GLU A 125 19.08 0.19 -6.18
C GLU A 125 19.11 -0.68 -4.92
N MET A 126 17.95 -0.95 -4.33
CA MET A 126 17.84 -1.76 -3.10
C MET A 126 18.05 -3.27 -3.37
N PHE A 127 17.62 -3.74 -4.51
CA PHE A 127 17.56 -5.16 -4.88
C PHE A 127 18.05 -5.39 -6.31
N PRO A 128 19.37 -5.31 -6.57
CA PRO A 128 19.92 -5.40 -7.92
C PRO A 128 19.58 -6.71 -8.66
N ASN A 129 19.34 -7.78 -7.91
CA ASN A 129 19.00 -9.11 -8.44
C ASN A 129 17.49 -9.37 -8.52
N ALA A 130 16.63 -8.42 -8.17
CA ALA A 130 15.19 -8.58 -8.26
C ALA A 130 14.72 -8.77 -9.70
N LYS A 131 13.67 -9.56 -9.87
CA LYS A 131 12.98 -9.70 -11.16
C LYS A 131 11.72 -8.83 -11.12
N PHE A 132 11.49 -8.09 -12.20
CA PHE A 132 10.34 -7.21 -12.33
C PHE A 132 9.39 -7.78 -13.38
N ILE A 133 8.09 -7.86 -13.02
CA ILE A 133 7.01 -8.28 -13.91
C ILE A 133 6.09 -7.09 -14.11
N TYR A 134 5.98 -6.61 -15.34
CA TYR A 134 5.08 -5.52 -15.68
C TYR A 134 3.76 -6.06 -16.22
N LEU A 135 2.65 -5.71 -15.55
CA LEU A 135 1.30 -6.08 -15.95
C LEU A 135 0.67 -4.95 -16.78
N LYS A 136 0.56 -5.17 -18.07
CA LYS A 136 -0.09 -4.22 -18.99
C LYS A 136 -1.60 -4.47 -19.06
N ARG A 137 -2.38 -3.41 -18.98
CA ARG A 137 -3.84 -3.41 -19.16
C ARG A 137 -4.25 -2.38 -20.21
N ASN A 138 -5.48 -2.48 -20.70
CA ASN A 138 -6.06 -1.46 -21.58
C ASN A 138 -6.14 -0.11 -20.82
N PRO A 139 -5.52 0.99 -21.35
CA PRO A 139 -5.43 2.26 -20.62
C PRO A 139 -6.81 2.89 -20.38
N TYR A 140 -7.75 2.75 -21.29
CA TYR A 140 -9.11 3.28 -21.10
C TYR A 140 -9.84 2.61 -19.95
N THR A 141 -9.72 1.28 -19.86
CA THR A 141 -10.29 0.52 -18.74
C THR A 141 -9.64 0.89 -17.41
N VAL A 142 -8.31 1.12 -17.41
CA VAL A 142 -7.59 1.57 -16.21
C VAL A 142 -8.06 2.95 -15.79
N PHE A 143 -8.19 3.89 -16.73
CA PHE A 143 -8.67 5.25 -16.46
C PHE A 143 -10.05 5.25 -15.80
N GLU A 144 -11.04 4.56 -16.40
CA GLU A 144 -12.40 4.48 -15.85
C GLU A 144 -12.43 3.78 -14.49
N SER A 145 -11.66 2.73 -14.31
CA SER A 145 -11.53 2.04 -13.00
C SER A 145 -10.93 2.95 -11.95
N THR A 146 -9.92 3.76 -12.31
CA THR A 146 -9.28 4.72 -11.41
C THR A 146 -10.25 5.83 -11.03
N ARG A 147 -10.98 6.38 -12.00
CA ARG A 147 -12.02 7.38 -11.75
C ARG A 147 -13.09 6.86 -10.78
N SER A 148 -13.60 5.66 -11.02
CA SER A 148 -14.56 5.01 -10.11
C SER A 148 -13.98 4.78 -8.72
N PHE A 149 -12.72 4.40 -8.59
CA PHE A 149 -12.04 4.25 -7.32
C PHE A 149 -12.00 5.56 -6.52
N PHE A 150 -11.62 6.66 -7.14
CA PHE A 150 -11.57 7.97 -6.47
C PHE A 150 -12.95 8.47 -6.04
N THR A 151 -13.98 8.28 -6.87
CA THR A 151 -15.32 8.76 -6.56
C THR A 151 -16.05 7.89 -5.53
N ASN A 152 -15.82 6.57 -5.52
CA ASN A 152 -16.60 5.64 -4.70
C ASN A 152 -15.82 5.09 -3.50
N THR A 153 -14.51 4.83 -3.65
CA THR A 153 -13.72 4.16 -2.62
C THR A 153 -13.06 5.15 -1.67
N ILE A 154 -12.51 6.25 -2.20
CA ILE A 154 -11.82 7.25 -1.37
C ILE A 154 -12.82 8.13 -0.60
N GLN A 155 -13.98 8.40 -1.17
CA GLN A 155 -14.98 9.28 -0.56
C GLN A 155 -15.30 8.98 0.92
N PRO A 156 -15.56 7.75 1.35
CA PRO A 156 -15.84 7.45 2.75
C PRO A 156 -14.61 7.49 3.67
N LEU A 157 -13.41 7.51 3.12
CA LEU A 157 -12.16 7.46 3.88
C LEU A 157 -11.50 8.82 4.06
N ARG A 158 -11.84 9.79 3.22
CA ARG A 158 -11.22 11.11 3.20
C ARG A 158 -11.53 11.91 4.46
N LEU A 159 -10.53 12.61 4.96
CA LEU A 159 -10.63 13.57 6.07
C LEU A 159 -10.73 15.02 5.58
N GLN A 160 -10.76 15.23 4.25
CA GLN A 160 -10.84 16.53 3.61
C GLN A 160 -11.95 16.54 2.58
N GLU A 161 -12.71 17.65 2.52
CA GLU A 161 -13.66 17.89 1.44
C GLU A 161 -12.91 18.21 0.15
N ILE A 162 -13.25 17.51 -0.92
CA ILE A 162 -12.73 17.72 -2.28
C ILE A 162 -13.88 17.52 -3.28
N SER A 163 -14.00 18.40 -4.28
CA SER A 163 -15.03 18.28 -5.30
C SER A 163 -14.64 17.25 -6.38
N ASN A 164 -15.63 16.75 -7.11
CA ASN A 164 -15.37 15.84 -8.22
C ASN A 164 -14.51 16.49 -9.32
N GLU A 165 -14.71 17.80 -9.59
CA GLU A 165 -13.90 18.55 -10.55
C GLU A 165 -12.42 18.61 -10.10
N GLN A 166 -12.17 18.80 -8.80
CA GLN A 166 -10.81 18.77 -8.25
C GLN A 166 -10.18 17.37 -8.35
N ILE A 167 -10.97 16.33 -8.15
CA ILE A 167 -10.50 14.95 -8.37
C ILE A 167 -10.12 14.76 -9.84
N GLU A 168 -11.02 15.12 -10.77
CA GLU A 168 -10.81 14.94 -12.19
C GLU A 168 -9.63 15.76 -12.73
N SER A 169 -9.35 16.93 -12.15
CA SER A 169 -8.18 17.75 -12.55
C SER A 169 -6.83 17.12 -12.18
N ASN A 170 -6.81 16.09 -11.35
CA ASN A 170 -5.59 15.38 -10.94
C ASN A 170 -5.28 14.16 -11.83
N PHE A 171 -6.10 13.90 -12.85
CA PHE A 171 -5.89 12.84 -13.86
C PHE A 171 -5.43 13.44 -15.19
#